data_34a9e954b83049dd2c35eb69a9c36e68
#
_entry.id   34a9e954b83049dd2c35eb69a9c36e68
#
_cell.length_a   1.000
_cell.length_b   1.000
_cell.length_c   1.000
_cell.angle_alpha   90.00
_cell.angle_beta   90.00
_cell.angle_gamma   90.00
#
_symmetry.space_group_name_H-M   'P 1'
#
loop_
_entity.id
_entity.type
_entity.pdbx_description
1 polymer ?
#
loop_
_entity_poly.entity_id
_entity_poly.type
_entity_poly.pdbx_seq_one_letter_code
_entity_poly.pdbx_strand_id
1 'polypeptide(L)'
;MSTALFPSANLLLIFAPILLLLVVLTLYFFVSLRRKEREIVKEREEATRRIYELAILKELGERVGYSLDVEEILQIITGSLKQFIDYTAVGYVVIAPEKIKMNTHIERSISRHFLSEMKSRMIASLSALTDKTFDPQNIDEVLSGAIVIDEIKQDIGSLFNIPLVIDGVVVGVLTVAHISSGLYKEEDMTILYKITGQASLAVSRLQEVVKKEKGKLNAMVESMGDGVLMVDSEYRVVVANPAIKKIIKAGEKKEISVFDFIDVLGGKFDIRGRLEESVSKKVSYVSERININDVYFEIGVYPVSHSLSKGGYQMLGAVVVFHDISKDIELERVREEFTGMIVHELRSPLDGIKKIIELIVSGSITADSDKFKEYLSMAHQSSASMLELVNDILDLSKLQAGKFEVNKEKSDIKEIIANRVSFYKISADSRGISLKTSLNNNLPEFLEFDPQAVKQILNNFISNAIKFTSKDGFILVSAFIFDPSSSFPKDLDKQGIVVFPEEKDIKIKKASLCVVVSDVGTGIPEDNIKELFHTFKQAKLNPVDRESKGTGLGLVIAKGIAEEHGGTVGVVSKESIGSSFFFTIPL
;
A
#
# COMPACT_ATOMS: atom_id res chain seq x y z
N MET A 1 -74.72 -87.99 -63.38
CA MET A 1 -74.67 -88.29 -61.96
C MET A 1 -73.67 -87.40 -61.29
N SER A 2 -74.21 -86.70 -60.52
CA SER A 2 -73.93 -86.32 -59.15
C SER A 2 -72.84 -85.29 -58.94
N THR A 3 -73.16 -84.12 -58.76
CA THR A 3 -73.17 -83.27 -57.56
C THR A 3 -71.88 -83.26 -56.79
N ALA A 4 -71.24 -82.13 -56.70
CA ALA A 4 -70.49 -81.72 -55.50
C ALA A 4 -70.75 -80.23 -55.28
N LEU A 5 -71.46 -80.00 -54.24
CA LEU A 5 -71.85 -78.72 -53.67
C LEU A 5 -70.74 -78.07 -52.88
N PHE A 6 -70.73 -76.85 -52.93
CA PHE A 6 -70.12 -75.81 -52.10
C PHE A 6 -69.73 -76.12 -50.66
N PRO A 7 -68.56 -75.59 -50.24
CA PRO A 7 -68.39 -75.03 -48.88
C PRO A 7 -67.76 -73.64 -48.93
N SER A 8 -68.38 -72.64 -49.56
CA SER A 8 -67.79 -71.30 -49.66
C SER A 8 -68.38 -70.29 -48.67
N ALA A 9 -69.44 -70.59 -47.96
CA ALA A 9 -70.07 -69.63 -47.01
C ALA A 9 -69.33 -69.53 -45.63
N ASN A 10 -68.84 -70.66 -45.12
CA ASN A 10 -68.19 -70.69 -43.80
C ASN A 10 -66.76 -70.08 -43.81
N LEU A 11 -66.08 -70.08 -44.96
CA LEU A 11 -64.75 -69.45 -45.05
C LEU A 11 -64.87 -67.94 -45.05
N LEU A 12 -65.89 -67.34 -45.63
CA LEU A 12 -66.11 -65.91 -45.62
C LEU A 12 -66.42 -65.34 -44.25
N LEU A 13 -67.10 -66.10 -43.35
CA LEU A 13 -67.44 -65.73 -42.01
C LEU A 13 -66.20 -65.65 -41.09
N ILE A 14 -65.16 -66.41 -41.34
CA ILE A 14 -63.92 -66.40 -40.59
C ILE A 14 -62.90 -65.38 -41.18
N PHE A 15 -62.82 -65.23 -42.50
CA PHE A 15 -61.85 -64.32 -43.11
C PHE A 15 -62.28 -62.85 -43.07
N ALA A 16 -63.57 -62.52 -43.08
CA ALA A 16 -64.06 -61.17 -43.04
C ALA A 16 -63.64 -60.41 -41.72
N PRO A 17 -63.84 -60.98 -40.52
CA PRO A 17 -63.39 -60.31 -39.29
C PRO A 17 -61.87 -60.18 -39.18
N ILE A 18 -61.12 -61.19 -39.71
CA ILE A 18 -59.64 -61.12 -39.71
C ILE A 18 -59.17 -60.00 -40.68
N LEU A 19 -59.78 -59.89 -41.88
CA LEU A 19 -59.44 -58.83 -42.80
C LEU A 19 -59.83 -57.45 -42.25
N LEU A 20 -60.96 -57.34 -41.58
CA LEU A 20 -61.38 -56.09 -40.90
C LEU A 20 -60.42 -55.72 -39.80
N LEU A 21 -60.01 -56.68 -38.99
CA LEU A 21 -58.98 -56.44 -37.92
C LEU A 21 -57.63 -55.99 -38.49
N LEU A 22 -57.20 -56.57 -39.62
CA LEU A 22 -55.98 -56.20 -40.33
C LEU A 22 -56.03 -54.80 -40.88
N VAL A 23 -57.18 -54.41 -41.48
CA VAL A 23 -57.44 -53.06 -41.99
C VAL A 23 -57.47 -52.05 -40.83
N VAL A 24 -58.12 -52.36 -39.72
CA VAL A 24 -58.14 -51.50 -38.54
C VAL A 24 -56.70 -51.34 -37.91
N LEU A 25 -55.96 -52.41 -37.82
CA LEU A 25 -54.57 -52.42 -37.36
C LEU A 25 -53.63 -51.59 -38.27
N THR A 26 -53.75 -51.75 -39.58
CA THR A 26 -52.99 -50.95 -40.57
C THR A 26 -53.35 -49.48 -40.52
N LEU A 27 -54.64 -49.17 -40.35
CA LEU A 27 -55.10 -47.77 -40.19
C LEU A 27 -54.60 -47.16 -38.89
N TYR A 28 -54.66 -47.91 -37.79
CA TYR A 28 -54.18 -47.50 -36.52
C TYR A 28 -52.62 -47.25 -36.54
N PHE A 29 -51.90 -48.18 -37.17
CA PHE A 29 -50.44 -48.04 -37.33
C PHE A 29 -50.08 -46.84 -38.22
N PHE A 30 -50.84 -46.60 -39.31
CA PHE A 30 -50.61 -45.45 -40.15
C PHE A 30 -50.95 -44.11 -39.47
N VAL A 31 -52.01 -44.05 -38.68
CA VAL A 31 -52.33 -42.86 -37.89
C VAL A 31 -51.28 -42.61 -36.76
N SER A 32 -50.83 -43.70 -36.14
CA SER A 32 -49.79 -43.63 -35.13
C SER A 32 -48.45 -43.17 -35.70
N LEU A 33 -48.06 -43.70 -36.89
CA LEU A 33 -46.85 -43.25 -37.59
C LEU A 33 -46.94 -41.76 -37.96
N ARG A 34 -48.05 -41.31 -38.51
CA ARG A 34 -48.26 -39.89 -38.84
C ARG A 34 -48.26 -38.99 -37.60
N ARG A 35 -48.74 -39.46 -36.43
CA ARG A 35 -48.61 -38.73 -35.16
C ARG A 35 -47.19 -38.60 -34.74
N LYS A 36 -46.43 -39.70 -34.74
CA LYS A 36 -45.00 -39.67 -34.38
C LYS A 36 -44.17 -38.81 -35.36
N GLU A 37 -44.45 -38.91 -36.64
CA GLU A 37 -43.76 -38.04 -37.62
C GLU A 37 -44.00 -36.54 -37.34
N ARG A 38 -45.23 -36.16 -37.03
CA ARG A 38 -45.57 -34.77 -36.67
C ARG A 38 -44.88 -34.36 -35.33
N GLU A 39 -44.80 -35.24 -34.36
CA GLU A 39 -44.13 -35.02 -33.09
C GLU A 39 -42.60 -34.82 -33.29
N ILE A 40 -41.98 -35.68 -34.10
CA ILE A 40 -40.56 -35.57 -34.45
C ILE A 40 -40.24 -34.29 -35.22
N VAL A 41 -41.09 -33.92 -36.17
CA VAL A 41 -40.95 -32.65 -36.92
C VAL A 41 -41.05 -31.47 -36.00
N LYS A 42 -42.00 -31.49 -35.05
CA LYS A 42 -42.19 -30.42 -34.07
C LYS A 42 -41.01 -30.32 -33.11
N GLU A 43 -40.54 -31.45 -32.57
CA GLU A 43 -39.33 -31.46 -31.70
C GLU A 43 -38.08 -31.00 -32.45
N ARG A 44 -37.94 -31.33 -33.71
CA ARG A 44 -36.82 -30.90 -34.56
C ARG A 44 -36.87 -29.40 -34.84
N GLU A 45 -38.03 -28.86 -35.10
CA GLU A 45 -38.24 -27.42 -35.26
C GLU A 45 -37.93 -26.66 -33.96
N GLU A 46 -38.41 -27.16 -32.82
CA GLU A 46 -38.12 -26.58 -31.51
C GLU A 46 -36.61 -26.67 -31.15
N ALA A 47 -35.96 -27.80 -31.43
CA ALA A 47 -34.53 -27.95 -31.21
C ALA A 47 -33.71 -27.02 -32.12
N THR A 48 -34.07 -26.92 -33.40
CA THR A 48 -33.40 -26.01 -34.33
C THR A 48 -33.56 -24.56 -33.88
N ARG A 49 -34.75 -24.18 -33.44
CA ARG A 49 -35.04 -22.85 -32.89
C ARG A 49 -34.20 -22.55 -31.67
N ARG A 50 -34.05 -23.50 -30.71
CA ARG A 50 -33.21 -23.35 -29.54
C ARG A 50 -31.71 -23.21 -29.87
N ILE A 51 -31.23 -23.96 -30.87
CA ILE A 51 -29.83 -23.84 -31.33
C ILE A 51 -29.60 -22.44 -31.94
N TYR A 52 -30.56 -21.94 -32.73
CA TYR A 52 -30.49 -20.58 -33.26
C TYR A 52 -30.49 -19.52 -32.13
N GLU A 53 -31.42 -19.63 -31.15
CA GLU A 53 -31.46 -18.75 -30.00
C GLU A 53 -30.10 -18.70 -29.28
N LEU A 54 -29.49 -19.87 -29.03
CA LEU A 54 -28.19 -19.97 -28.35
C LEU A 54 -27.03 -19.39 -29.18
N ALA A 55 -27.05 -19.62 -30.49
CA ALA A 55 -25.99 -19.09 -31.38
C ALA A 55 -25.98 -17.56 -31.38
N ILE A 56 -27.17 -16.96 -31.34
CA ILE A 56 -27.32 -15.50 -31.34
C ILE A 56 -27.01 -14.89 -30.00
N LEU A 57 -27.51 -15.51 -28.92
CA LEU A 57 -27.15 -15.06 -27.57
C LEU A 57 -25.63 -15.09 -27.38
N LYS A 58 -24.95 -16.06 -27.98
CA LYS A 58 -23.47 -16.14 -27.98
C LYS A 58 -22.86 -15.02 -28.82
N GLU A 59 -23.31 -14.82 -30.07
CA GLU A 59 -22.77 -13.77 -30.96
C GLU A 59 -23.01 -12.36 -30.39
N LEU A 60 -24.21 -12.10 -29.86
CA LEU A 60 -24.53 -10.84 -29.18
C LEU A 60 -23.68 -10.68 -27.93
N GLY A 61 -23.50 -11.74 -27.14
CA GLY A 61 -22.64 -11.71 -25.95
C GLY A 61 -21.18 -11.38 -26.27
N GLU A 62 -20.67 -11.90 -27.38
CA GLU A 62 -19.31 -11.58 -27.86
C GLU A 62 -19.20 -10.14 -28.36
N ARG A 63 -20.17 -9.64 -29.13
CA ARG A 63 -20.17 -8.26 -29.65
C ARG A 63 -20.44 -7.20 -28.58
N VAL A 64 -21.39 -7.46 -27.68
CA VAL A 64 -21.75 -6.57 -26.57
C VAL A 64 -20.65 -6.53 -25.52
N GLY A 65 -19.86 -7.60 -25.34
CA GLY A 65 -18.79 -7.68 -24.37
C GLY A 65 -17.63 -6.68 -24.59
N TYR A 66 -17.61 -5.96 -25.71
CA TYR A 66 -16.55 -5.00 -26.05
C TYR A 66 -17.00 -3.53 -26.02
N SER A 67 -18.28 -3.24 -25.79
CA SER A 67 -18.78 -1.86 -25.72
C SER A 67 -19.32 -1.49 -24.34
N LEU A 68 -18.91 -0.32 -23.85
CA LEU A 68 -19.42 0.33 -22.65
C LEU A 68 -20.62 1.25 -22.93
N ASP A 69 -20.90 1.51 -24.22
CA ASP A 69 -21.95 2.41 -24.66
C ASP A 69 -23.24 1.64 -24.87
N VAL A 70 -24.24 1.96 -24.06
CA VAL A 70 -25.61 1.38 -24.17
C VAL A 70 -26.20 1.60 -25.54
N GLU A 71 -25.89 2.72 -26.18
CA GLU A 71 -26.42 3.08 -27.51
C GLU A 71 -25.85 2.17 -28.61
N GLU A 72 -24.54 1.90 -28.58
CA GLU A 72 -23.89 0.98 -29.51
C GLU A 72 -24.42 -0.45 -29.37
N ILE A 73 -24.68 -0.88 -28.15
CA ILE A 73 -25.26 -2.19 -27.85
C ILE A 73 -26.67 -2.28 -28.43
N LEU A 74 -27.49 -1.24 -28.28
CA LEU A 74 -28.84 -1.21 -28.85
C LEU A 74 -28.83 -1.18 -30.37
N GLN A 75 -27.87 -0.50 -31.00
CA GLN A 75 -27.69 -0.57 -32.46
C GLN A 75 -27.36 -1.98 -32.92
N ILE A 76 -26.50 -2.71 -32.20
CA ILE A 76 -26.20 -4.11 -32.52
C ILE A 76 -27.45 -4.98 -32.38
N ILE A 77 -28.23 -4.81 -31.31
CA ILE A 77 -29.47 -5.55 -31.09
C ILE A 77 -30.46 -5.26 -32.20
N THR A 78 -30.77 -3.98 -32.48
CA THR A 78 -31.75 -3.58 -33.50
C THR A 78 -31.34 -4.05 -34.89
N GLY A 79 -30.06 -3.99 -35.25
CA GLY A 79 -29.54 -4.49 -36.53
C GLY A 79 -29.65 -6.01 -36.70
N SER A 80 -29.68 -6.75 -35.58
CA SER A 80 -29.82 -8.22 -35.61
C SER A 80 -31.27 -8.71 -35.58
N LEU A 81 -32.23 -7.85 -35.21
CA LEU A 81 -33.62 -8.24 -34.98
C LEU A 81 -34.33 -8.78 -36.23
N LYS A 82 -33.96 -8.30 -37.42
CA LYS A 82 -34.54 -8.74 -38.69
C LYS A 82 -34.41 -10.24 -38.95
N GLN A 83 -33.43 -10.87 -38.36
CA GLN A 83 -33.19 -12.31 -38.50
C GLN A 83 -34.22 -13.16 -37.72
N PHE A 84 -34.96 -12.55 -36.80
CA PHE A 84 -35.84 -13.24 -35.85
C PHE A 84 -37.30 -12.84 -35.98
N ILE A 85 -37.56 -11.58 -36.23
CA ILE A 85 -38.90 -11.00 -36.22
C ILE A 85 -39.06 -10.14 -37.44
N ASP A 86 -40.18 -10.34 -38.17
CA ASP A 86 -40.57 -9.40 -39.22
C ASP A 86 -41.14 -8.14 -38.57
N TYR A 87 -40.60 -6.99 -38.96
CA TYR A 87 -41.04 -5.69 -38.47
C TYR A 87 -41.10 -4.67 -39.62
N THR A 88 -41.95 -3.70 -39.46
CA THR A 88 -41.99 -2.53 -40.33
C THR A 88 -41.04 -1.44 -39.86
N ALA A 89 -40.99 -1.22 -38.54
CA ALA A 89 -40.04 -0.33 -37.90
C ALA A 89 -39.63 -0.86 -36.52
N VAL A 90 -38.39 -0.61 -36.13
CA VAL A 90 -37.86 -0.89 -34.82
C VAL A 90 -37.16 0.36 -34.31
N GLY A 91 -37.31 0.67 -33.02
CA GLY A 91 -36.64 1.82 -32.42
C GLY A 91 -36.37 1.59 -30.96
N TYR A 92 -35.46 2.39 -30.44
CA TYR A 92 -35.20 2.45 -29.01
C TYR A 92 -35.16 3.89 -28.53
N VAL A 93 -35.51 4.07 -27.26
CA VAL A 93 -35.36 5.33 -26.54
C VAL A 93 -34.52 5.09 -25.30
N VAL A 94 -33.51 5.94 -25.07
CA VAL A 94 -32.57 5.84 -23.93
C VAL A 94 -32.52 7.16 -23.21
N ILE A 95 -32.46 7.09 -21.86
CA ILE A 95 -32.30 8.22 -21.00
C ILE A 95 -30.80 8.53 -20.90
N ALA A 96 -30.32 9.57 -21.56
CA ALA A 96 -28.98 10.09 -21.41
C ALA A 96 -28.95 11.21 -20.33
N PRO A 97 -27.78 11.58 -19.77
CA PRO A 97 -27.69 12.55 -18.66
C PRO A 97 -28.31 13.91 -18.94
N GLU A 98 -28.25 14.38 -20.19
CA GLU A 98 -28.72 15.74 -20.56
C GLU A 98 -29.99 15.71 -21.42
N LYS A 99 -30.23 14.65 -22.19
CA LYS A 99 -31.31 14.54 -23.17
C LYS A 99 -31.80 13.10 -23.30
N ILE A 100 -32.97 12.96 -23.87
CA ILE A 100 -33.47 11.65 -24.34
C ILE A 100 -32.99 11.43 -25.77
N LYS A 101 -32.39 10.29 -26.05
CA LYS A 101 -32.01 9.88 -27.38
C LYS A 101 -32.99 8.83 -27.90
N MET A 102 -33.47 9.03 -29.11
CA MET A 102 -34.35 8.11 -29.81
C MET A 102 -33.73 7.75 -31.15
N ASN A 103 -33.61 6.45 -31.43
CA ASN A 103 -33.18 5.95 -32.73
C ASN A 103 -34.26 5.03 -33.29
N THR A 104 -34.66 5.25 -34.56
CA THR A 104 -35.69 4.44 -35.24
C THR A 104 -35.15 4.00 -36.57
N HIS A 105 -35.14 2.68 -36.79
CA HIS A 105 -34.82 2.07 -38.05
C HIS A 105 -36.10 1.62 -38.75
N ILE A 106 -36.28 2.08 -39.99
CA ILE A 106 -37.47 1.84 -40.82
C ILE A 106 -37.10 0.83 -41.91
N GLU A 107 -37.65 -0.37 -41.84
CA GLU A 107 -37.39 -1.43 -42.82
C GLU A 107 -38.25 -1.31 -44.09
N ARG A 108 -39.51 -0.90 -43.94
CA ARG A 108 -40.43 -0.67 -45.03
C ARG A 108 -41.00 0.73 -44.93
N SER A 109 -41.24 1.38 -46.09
CA SER A 109 -41.77 2.74 -46.10
C SER A 109 -43.06 2.85 -45.28
N ILE A 110 -43.11 3.82 -44.39
CA ILE A 110 -44.21 4.06 -43.44
C ILE A 110 -44.76 5.47 -43.57
N SER A 111 -45.99 5.65 -43.09
CA SER A 111 -46.59 6.98 -43.02
C SER A 111 -46.02 7.80 -41.86
N ARG A 112 -46.05 9.12 -41.97
CA ARG A 112 -45.72 10.04 -40.87
C ARG A 112 -46.60 9.79 -39.65
N HIS A 113 -47.86 9.41 -39.86
CA HIS A 113 -48.78 9.04 -38.79
C HIS A 113 -48.28 7.82 -37.99
N PHE A 114 -47.86 6.75 -38.68
CA PHE A 114 -47.29 5.55 -38.06
C PHE A 114 -46.08 5.89 -37.18
N LEU A 115 -45.13 6.70 -37.69
CA LEU A 115 -43.97 7.10 -36.97
C LEU A 115 -44.32 7.93 -35.72
N SER A 116 -45.22 8.88 -35.85
CA SER A 116 -45.67 9.72 -34.73
C SER A 116 -46.39 8.92 -33.65
N GLU A 117 -47.21 7.94 -34.03
CA GLU A 117 -47.89 7.04 -33.09
C GLU A 117 -46.88 6.13 -32.38
N MET A 118 -45.91 5.55 -33.10
CA MET A 118 -44.85 4.74 -32.53
C MET A 118 -44.05 5.54 -31.48
N LYS A 119 -43.62 6.74 -31.83
CA LYS A 119 -42.91 7.65 -30.93
C LYS A 119 -43.71 7.96 -29.66
N SER A 120 -44.99 8.31 -29.82
CA SER A 120 -45.88 8.58 -28.67
C SER A 120 -46.00 7.38 -27.74
N ARG A 121 -46.17 6.16 -28.28
CA ARG A 121 -46.27 4.93 -27.50
C ARG A 121 -44.96 4.55 -26.81
N MET A 122 -43.82 4.80 -27.44
CA MET A 122 -42.50 4.59 -26.84
C MET A 122 -42.29 5.49 -25.62
N ILE A 123 -42.58 6.78 -25.75
CA ILE A 123 -42.45 7.78 -24.69
C ILE A 123 -43.41 7.47 -23.54
N ALA A 124 -44.66 7.15 -23.87
CA ALA A 124 -45.66 6.77 -22.86
C ALA A 124 -45.23 5.54 -22.07
N SER A 125 -44.66 4.52 -22.75
CA SER A 125 -44.14 3.33 -22.12
C SER A 125 -42.93 3.65 -21.19
N LEU A 126 -42.01 4.49 -21.65
CA LEU A 126 -40.88 4.92 -20.86
C LEU A 126 -41.34 5.69 -19.62
N SER A 127 -42.29 6.61 -19.78
CA SER A 127 -42.86 7.40 -18.68
C SER A 127 -43.55 6.51 -17.64
N ALA A 128 -44.32 5.53 -18.07
CA ALA A 128 -44.98 4.57 -17.18
C ALA A 128 -43.99 3.68 -16.41
N LEU A 129 -42.88 3.29 -17.04
CA LEU A 129 -41.85 2.44 -16.44
C LEU A 129 -40.90 3.17 -15.50
N THR A 130 -40.74 4.48 -15.67
CA THR A 130 -39.76 5.28 -14.87
C THR A 130 -40.47 6.21 -13.89
N ASP A 131 -41.79 6.28 -13.94
CA ASP A 131 -42.62 7.23 -13.14
C ASP A 131 -42.20 8.72 -13.34
N LYS A 132 -41.74 9.04 -14.58
CA LYS A 132 -41.28 10.38 -14.98
C LYS A 132 -42.04 10.85 -16.21
N THR A 133 -42.27 12.15 -16.32
CA THR A 133 -42.82 12.77 -17.53
C THR A 133 -41.68 13.29 -18.40
N PHE A 134 -41.74 12.97 -19.70
CA PHE A 134 -40.72 13.39 -20.65
C PHE A 134 -41.34 14.33 -21.69
N ASP A 135 -40.67 15.47 -21.96
CA ASP A 135 -41.09 16.44 -22.96
C ASP A 135 -40.70 15.92 -24.36
N PRO A 136 -41.69 15.72 -25.27
CA PRO A 136 -41.41 15.27 -26.62
C PRO A 136 -40.53 16.22 -27.46
N GLN A 137 -40.42 17.49 -27.05
CA GLN A 137 -39.59 18.48 -27.76
C GLN A 137 -38.09 18.37 -27.39
N ASN A 138 -37.75 17.71 -26.29
CA ASN A 138 -36.37 17.53 -25.84
C ASN A 138 -35.78 16.15 -26.16
N ILE A 139 -36.13 15.64 -27.37
CA ILE A 139 -35.69 14.33 -27.84
C ILE A 139 -34.76 14.51 -29.04
N ASP A 140 -33.57 13.94 -28.93
CA ASP A 140 -32.61 13.86 -30.02
C ASP A 140 -32.95 12.62 -30.87
N GLU A 141 -33.51 12.86 -32.04
CA GLU A 141 -34.09 11.80 -32.89
C GLU A 141 -33.19 11.50 -34.08
N VAL A 142 -32.85 10.22 -34.26
CA VAL A 142 -32.15 9.72 -35.43
C VAL A 142 -33.03 8.72 -36.15
N LEU A 143 -33.30 8.99 -37.44
CA LEU A 143 -34.06 8.10 -38.34
C LEU A 143 -33.12 7.45 -39.34
N SER A 144 -33.30 6.17 -39.60
CA SER A 144 -32.53 5.42 -40.60
C SER A 144 -33.40 4.43 -41.37
N GLY A 145 -32.97 4.02 -42.55
CA GLY A 145 -33.67 3.00 -43.38
C GLY A 145 -34.55 3.58 -44.47
N ALA A 146 -35.77 3.02 -44.64
CA ALA A 146 -36.69 3.37 -45.73
C ALA A 146 -37.36 4.74 -45.54
N ILE A 147 -38.05 5.22 -46.57
CA ILE A 147 -38.61 6.57 -46.69
C ILE A 147 -39.94 6.69 -45.91
N VAL A 148 -40.15 7.82 -45.26
CA VAL A 148 -41.45 8.21 -44.68
C VAL A 148 -42.29 8.88 -45.74
N ILE A 149 -43.52 8.36 -45.96
CA ILE A 149 -44.44 8.80 -46.98
C ILE A 149 -45.58 9.60 -46.34
N ASP A 150 -45.89 10.78 -46.86
CA ASP A 150 -46.92 11.66 -46.29
C ASP A 150 -48.34 11.37 -46.86
N GLU A 151 -48.42 10.72 -48.01
CA GLU A 151 -49.71 10.56 -48.77
C GLU A 151 -50.57 9.37 -48.29
N ILE A 152 -50.06 8.50 -47.42
CA ILE A 152 -50.76 7.27 -46.99
C ILE A 152 -50.97 7.30 -45.50
N LYS A 153 -52.21 7.16 -45.01
CA LYS A 153 -52.42 6.96 -43.55
C LYS A 153 -52.33 5.45 -43.26
N GLN A 154 -51.29 5.09 -42.50
CA GLN A 154 -51.06 3.74 -41.99
C GLN A 154 -51.10 3.75 -40.48
N ASP A 155 -51.93 2.88 -39.90
CA ASP A 155 -52.00 2.70 -38.45
C ASP A 155 -51.07 1.54 -38.02
N ILE A 156 -50.67 1.53 -36.75
CA ILE A 156 -49.87 0.44 -36.18
C ILE A 156 -50.81 -0.76 -35.93
N GLY A 157 -50.57 -1.88 -36.65
CA GLY A 157 -51.33 -3.12 -36.46
C GLY A 157 -50.84 -3.95 -35.29
N SER A 158 -49.52 -4.05 -35.10
CA SER A 158 -48.91 -4.75 -33.98
C SER A 158 -47.74 -3.94 -33.44
N LEU A 159 -47.65 -3.81 -32.12
CA LEU A 159 -46.55 -3.11 -31.41
C LEU A 159 -46.31 -3.76 -30.06
N PHE A 160 -45.05 -3.89 -29.70
CA PHE A 160 -44.68 -4.22 -28.33
C PHE A 160 -43.43 -3.49 -27.90
N ASN A 161 -43.32 -3.24 -26.57
CA ASN A 161 -42.25 -2.51 -25.93
C ASN A 161 -41.50 -3.44 -24.97
N ILE A 162 -40.18 -3.36 -24.95
CA ILE A 162 -39.32 -4.11 -24.06
C ILE A 162 -38.51 -3.13 -23.24
N PRO A 163 -38.62 -3.14 -21.91
CA PRO A 163 -37.80 -2.28 -21.07
C PRO A 163 -36.32 -2.71 -21.07
N LEU A 164 -35.44 -1.72 -21.09
CA LEU A 164 -34.02 -1.89 -20.94
C LEU A 164 -33.67 -1.58 -19.49
N VAL A 165 -33.25 -2.60 -18.75
CA VAL A 165 -33.01 -2.50 -17.32
C VAL A 165 -31.54 -2.76 -17.06
N ILE A 166 -30.83 -1.78 -16.49
CA ILE A 166 -29.44 -1.91 -16.05
C ILE A 166 -29.40 -1.68 -14.54
N ASP A 167 -28.80 -2.59 -13.78
CA ASP A 167 -28.72 -2.55 -12.32
C ASP A 167 -30.08 -2.31 -11.62
N GLY A 168 -31.15 -2.90 -12.18
CA GLY A 168 -32.50 -2.74 -11.64
C GLY A 168 -33.20 -1.41 -12.00
N VAL A 169 -32.54 -0.54 -12.76
CA VAL A 169 -33.08 0.75 -13.18
C VAL A 169 -33.44 0.69 -14.67
N VAL A 170 -34.65 1.16 -15.01
CA VAL A 170 -35.06 1.30 -16.44
C VAL A 170 -34.30 2.47 -17.04
N VAL A 171 -33.43 2.17 -18.02
CA VAL A 171 -32.64 3.16 -18.75
C VAL A 171 -33.19 3.50 -20.14
N GLY A 172 -34.14 2.71 -20.61
CA GLY A 172 -34.75 2.92 -21.93
C GLY A 172 -35.82 1.89 -22.28
N VAL A 173 -36.35 1.98 -23.50
CA VAL A 173 -37.34 1.06 -24.05
C VAL A 173 -36.95 0.75 -25.49
N LEU A 174 -36.97 -0.53 -25.86
CA LEU A 174 -36.90 -1.01 -27.24
C LEU A 174 -38.31 -1.30 -27.72
N THR A 175 -38.69 -0.81 -28.92
CA THR A 175 -40.02 -0.97 -29.50
C THR A 175 -39.91 -1.60 -30.87
N VAL A 176 -40.75 -2.59 -31.11
CA VAL A 176 -40.91 -3.23 -32.41
C VAL A 176 -42.36 -3.01 -32.90
N ALA A 177 -42.52 -2.54 -34.12
CA ALA A 177 -43.82 -2.18 -34.69
C ALA A 177 -44.00 -2.75 -36.10
N HIS A 178 -45.24 -3.17 -36.42
CA HIS A 178 -45.64 -3.68 -37.74
C HIS A 178 -47.01 -3.16 -38.16
N ILE A 179 -47.22 -3.02 -39.47
CA ILE A 179 -48.50 -2.58 -40.05
C ILE A 179 -49.61 -3.63 -39.96
N SER A 180 -49.27 -4.92 -39.92
CA SER A 180 -50.25 -6.02 -39.82
C SER A 180 -50.63 -6.29 -38.37
N SER A 181 -51.95 -6.51 -38.13
CA SER A 181 -52.45 -6.84 -36.81
C SER A 181 -52.20 -8.30 -36.42
N GLY A 182 -51.90 -8.55 -35.12
CA GLY A 182 -51.76 -9.90 -34.57
C GLY A 182 -50.53 -10.67 -35.04
N LEU A 183 -49.51 -9.97 -35.56
CA LEU A 183 -48.30 -10.61 -36.08
C LEU A 183 -47.43 -11.23 -34.96
N TYR A 184 -47.30 -10.55 -33.83
CA TYR A 184 -46.40 -10.97 -32.79
C TYR A 184 -47.06 -11.93 -31.81
N LYS A 185 -46.40 -13.08 -31.61
CA LYS A 185 -46.81 -14.12 -30.67
C LYS A 185 -46.03 -13.97 -29.36
N GLU A 186 -46.52 -14.57 -28.29
CA GLU A 186 -45.87 -14.57 -26.97
C GLU A 186 -44.45 -15.15 -27.03
N GLU A 187 -44.22 -16.11 -27.91
CA GLU A 187 -42.91 -16.71 -28.15
C GLU A 187 -41.89 -15.69 -28.71
N ASP A 188 -42.32 -14.84 -29.64
CA ASP A 188 -41.44 -13.82 -30.27
C ASP A 188 -41.05 -12.75 -29.26
N MET A 189 -41.98 -12.34 -28.39
CA MET A 189 -41.73 -11.43 -27.30
C MET A 189 -40.74 -12.03 -26.30
N THR A 190 -40.88 -13.32 -25.97
CA THR A 190 -39.99 -14.02 -25.04
C THR A 190 -38.53 -14.04 -25.51
N ILE A 191 -38.32 -14.25 -26.83
CA ILE A 191 -36.97 -14.24 -27.39
C ILE A 191 -36.30 -12.86 -27.21
N LEU A 192 -37.04 -11.81 -27.52
CA LEU A 192 -36.52 -10.44 -27.39
C LEU A 192 -36.27 -10.02 -25.94
N TYR A 193 -37.12 -10.45 -25.01
CA TYR A 193 -36.86 -10.25 -23.57
C TYR A 193 -35.58 -10.95 -23.12
N LYS A 194 -35.29 -12.16 -23.61
CA LYS A 194 -34.05 -12.86 -23.33
C LYS A 194 -32.83 -12.13 -23.90
N ILE A 195 -32.92 -11.66 -25.14
CA ILE A 195 -31.84 -10.92 -25.81
C ILE A 195 -31.52 -9.62 -25.08
N THR A 196 -32.54 -8.81 -24.80
CA THR A 196 -32.36 -7.54 -24.08
C THR A 196 -31.89 -7.76 -22.65
N GLY A 197 -32.38 -8.81 -21.97
CA GLY A 197 -31.91 -9.19 -20.63
C GLY A 197 -30.43 -9.59 -20.60
N GLN A 198 -29.97 -10.36 -21.57
CA GLN A 198 -28.55 -10.73 -21.68
C GLN A 198 -27.68 -9.52 -22.00
N ALA A 199 -28.11 -8.63 -22.86
CA ALA A 199 -27.42 -7.39 -23.16
C ALA A 199 -27.31 -6.50 -21.90
N SER A 200 -28.39 -6.32 -21.17
CA SER A 200 -28.42 -5.58 -19.90
C SER A 200 -27.45 -6.16 -18.88
N LEU A 201 -27.43 -7.48 -18.71
CA LEU A 201 -26.48 -8.16 -17.82
C LEU A 201 -25.02 -7.96 -18.23
N ALA A 202 -24.73 -7.98 -19.53
CA ALA A 202 -23.38 -7.74 -20.03
C ALA A 202 -22.91 -6.30 -19.72
N VAL A 203 -23.79 -5.30 -19.95
CA VAL A 203 -23.51 -3.89 -19.60
C VAL A 203 -23.28 -3.71 -18.11
N SER A 204 -24.16 -4.24 -17.26
CA SER A 204 -24.03 -4.15 -15.82
C SER A 204 -22.69 -4.72 -15.34
N ARG A 205 -22.30 -5.91 -15.80
CA ARG A 205 -21.00 -6.52 -15.46
C ARG A 205 -19.83 -5.66 -15.88
N LEU A 206 -19.88 -5.10 -17.08
CA LEU A 206 -18.79 -4.28 -17.60
C LEU A 206 -18.66 -2.97 -16.81
N GLN A 207 -19.77 -2.33 -16.48
CA GLN A 207 -19.80 -1.13 -15.64
C GLN A 207 -19.27 -1.42 -14.23
N GLU A 208 -19.64 -2.58 -13.65
CA GLU A 208 -19.12 -3.01 -12.34
C GLU A 208 -17.60 -3.20 -12.37
N VAL A 209 -17.06 -3.86 -13.40
CA VAL A 209 -15.62 -4.05 -13.56
C VAL A 209 -14.89 -2.70 -13.66
N VAL A 210 -15.40 -1.78 -14.50
CA VAL A 210 -14.81 -0.44 -14.66
C VAL A 210 -14.87 0.35 -13.35
N LYS A 211 -16.01 0.31 -12.65
CA LYS A 211 -16.16 0.97 -11.35
C LYS A 211 -15.20 0.40 -10.30
N LYS A 212 -15.03 -0.93 -10.29
CA LYS A 212 -14.10 -1.61 -9.37
C LYS A 212 -12.65 -1.25 -9.67
N GLU A 213 -12.24 -1.26 -10.95
CA GLU A 213 -10.88 -0.89 -11.33
C GLU A 213 -10.60 0.60 -11.04
N LYS A 214 -11.54 1.49 -11.36
CA LYS A 214 -11.44 2.91 -11.00
C LYS A 214 -11.36 3.11 -9.49
N GLY A 215 -12.17 2.38 -8.72
CA GLY A 215 -12.12 2.40 -7.25
C GLY A 215 -10.78 1.93 -6.70
N LYS A 216 -10.21 0.86 -7.28
CA LYS A 216 -8.90 0.33 -6.89
C LYS A 216 -7.78 1.33 -7.20
N LEU A 217 -7.78 1.96 -8.37
CA LEU A 217 -6.80 2.98 -8.73
C LEU A 217 -6.90 4.21 -7.79
N ASN A 218 -8.11 4.67 -7.51
CA ASN A 218 -8.30 5.77 -6.56
C ASN A 218 -7.79 5.40 -5.17
N ALA A 219 -8.12 4.21 -4.65
CA ALA A 219 -7.63 3.76 -3.35
C ALA A 219 -6.10 3.66 -3.29
N MET A 220 -5.44 3.24 -4.38
CA MET A 220 -3.97 3.25 -4.47
C MET A 220 -3.42 4.66 -4.31
N VAL A 221 -3.94 5.63 -5.05
CA VAL A 221 -3.48 7.03 -4.98
C VAL A 221 -3.80 7.65 -3.61
N GLU A 222 -4.97 7.35 -3.04
CA GLU A 222 -5.36 7.84 -1.71
C GLU A 222 -4.50 7.27 -0.57
N SER A 223 -3.99 6.04 -0.71
CA SER A 223 -3.14 5.39 0.29
C SER A 223 -1.66 5.77 0.20
N MET A 224 -1.24 6.49 -0.86
CA MET A 224 0.15 6.94 -1.00
C MET A 224 0.53 7.92 0.10
N GLY A 225 1.72 7.71 0.69
CA GLY A 225 2.31 8.63 1.67
C GLY A 225 2.81 9.93 1.03
N ASP A 226 3.21 9.86 -0.22
CA ASP A 226 3.63 11.02 -1.02
C ASP A 226 2.42 11.86 -1.44
N GLY A 227 2.62 13.17 -1.51
CA GLY A 227 1.61 14.08 -2.04
C GLY A 227 1.50 13.94 -3.56
N VAL A 228 0.33 13.57 -4.07
CA VAL A 228 0.09 13.41 -5.51
C VAL A 228 -0.99 14.37 -5.98
N LEU A 229 -0.65 15.16 -7.00
CA LEU A 229 -1.54 16.05 -7.73
C LEU A 229 -1.50 15.73 -9.21
N MET A 230 -2.65 15.51 -9.85
CA MET A 230 -2.74 15.37 -11.31
C MET A 230 -3.59 16.50 -11.87
N VAL A 231 -3.11 17.12 -12.93
CA VAL A 231 -3.85 18.13 -13.72
C VAL A 231 -4.08 17.64 -15.14
N ASP A 232 -5.18 18.07 -15.75
CA ASP A 232 -5.47 17.83 -17.17
C ASP A 232 -4.66 18.76 -18.10
N SER A 233 -4.89 18.65 -19.42
CA SER A 233 -4.25 19.51 -20.42
C SER A 233 -4.65 21.00 -20.31
N GLU A 234 -5.71 21.33 -19.57
CA GLU A 234 -6.17 22.70 -19.28
C GLU A 234 -5.77 23.16 -17.88
N TYR A 235 -4.88 22.40 -17.21
CA TYR A 235 -4.37 22.65 -15.84
C TYR A 235 -5.43 22.60 -14.74
N ARG A 236 -6.58 21.96 -14.98
CA ARG A 236 -7.58 21.70 -13.94
C ARG A 236 -7.17 20.49 -13.12
N VAL A 237 -7.35 20.55 -11.82
CA VAL A 237 -7.01 19.45 -10.93
C VAL A 237 -7.98 18.29 -11.12
N VAL A 238 -7.45 17.14 -11.52
CA VAL A 238 -8.22 15.90 -11.73
C VAL A 238 -8.10 14.99 -10.51
N VAL A 239 -6.91 14.91 -9.90
CA VAL A 239 -6.63 14.09 -8.73
C VAL A 239 -5.80 14.89 -7.72
N ALA A 240 -6.19 14.85 -6.45
CA ALA A 240 -5.41 15.35 -5.33
C ALA A 240 -5.62 14.42 -4.13
N ASN A 241 -4.59 13.67 -3.75
CA ASN A 241 -4.67 12.69 -2.67
C ASN A 241 -4.68 13.35 -1.27
N PRO A 242 -5.03 12.61 -0.21
CA PRO A 242 -5.05 13.14 1.15
C PRO A 242 -3.70 13.70 1.64
N ALA A 243 -2.57 13.12 1.17
CA ALA A 243 -1.24 13.60 1.56
C ALA A 243 -0.98 15.01 1.02
N ILE A 244 -1.29 15.27 -0.26
CA ILE A 244 -1.11 16.61 -0.84
C ILE A 244 -2.01 17.65 -0.17
N LYS A 245 -3.25 17.27 0.20
CA LYS A 245 -4.17 18.16 0.92
C LYS A 245 -3.64 18.60 2.29
N LYS A 246 -2.92 17.69 2.98
CA LYS A 246 -2.24 18.01 4.25
C LYS A 246 -1.09 18.99 4.04
N ILE A 247 -0.28 18.80 2.99
CA ILE A 247 0.87 19.68 2.68
C ILE A 247 0.40 21.12 2.48
N ILE A 248 -0.68 21.34 1.73
CA ILE A 248 -1.24 22.69 1.47
C ILE A 248 -2.17 23.18 2.58
N LYS A 249 -2.40 22.39 3.64
CA LYS A 249 -3.33 22.71 4.74
C LYS A 249 -4.75 23.05 4.24
N ALA A 250 -5.19 22.37 3.18
CA ALA A 250 -6.48 22.66 2.54
C ALA A 250 -7.70 22.29 3.41
N GLY A 251 -7.52 21.51 4.48
CA GLY A 251 -8.61 21.07 5.34
C GLY A 251 -9.69 20.29 4.56
N GLU A 252 -10.95 20.65 4.78
CA GLU A 252 -12.11 20.04 4.07
C GLU A 252 -12.47 20.74 2.75
N LYS A 253 -11.57 21.53 2.18
CA LYS A 253 -11.81 22.24 0.92
C LYS A 253 -12.16 21.22 -0.17
N LYS A 254 -13.36 21.32 -0.75
CA LYS A 254 -13.87 20.37 -1.76
C LYS A 254 -13.16 20.51 -3.10
N GLU A 255 -12.85 21.74 -3.50
CA GLU A 255 -12.19 22.05 -4.78
C GLU A 255 -10.80 22.62 -4.52
N ILE A 256 -9.80 21.98 -5.07
CA ILE A 256 -8.39 22.39 -5.02
C ILE A 256 -8.00 22.84 -6.42
N SER A 257 -7.31 23.95 -6.50
CA SER A 257 -6.76 24.50 -7.74
C SER A 257 -5.24 24.58 -7.68
N VAL A 258 -4.60 24.74 -8.83
CA VAL A 258 -3.13 24.93 -8.91
C VAL A 258 -2.70 26.20 -8.15
N PHE A 259 -3.57 27.20 -8.02
CA PHE A 259 -3.29 28.43 -7.29
C PHE A 259 -3.05 28.20 -5.80
N ASP A 260 -3.75 27.22 -5.19
CA ASP A 260 -3.56 26.89 -3.76
C ASP A 260 -2.11 26.42 -3.47
N PHE A 261 -1.42 25.88 -4.46
CA PHE A 261 -0.02 25.46 -4.34
C PHE A 261 0.96 26.62 -4.51
N ILE A 262 0.65 27.62 -5.33
CA ILE A 262 1.51 28.79 -5.54
C ILE A 262 1.72 29.53 -4.22
N ASP A 263 0.65 29.72 -3.45
CA ASP A 263 0.72 30.41 -2.16
C ASP A 263 1.57 29.63 -1.13
N VAL A 264 1.39 28.33 -1.05
CA VAL A 264 2.13 27.47 -0.11
C VAL A 264 3.60 27.32 -0.48
N LEU A 265 3.91 27.27 -1.78
CA LEU A 265 5.28 27.17 -2.28
C LEU A 265 6.05 28.49 -2.16
N GLY A 266 5.34 29.63 -2.06
CA GLY A 266 5.90 30.94 -1.71
C GLY A 266 7.06 31.38 -2.61
N GLY A 267 7.03 31.07 -3.90
CA GLY A 267 8.10 31.38 -4.85
C GLY A 267 9.33 30.44 -4.78
N LYS A 268 9.38 29.48 -3.84
CA LYS A 268 10.45 28.49 -3.75
C LYS A 268 10.44 27.47 -4.90
N PHE A 269 9.27 27.29 -5.53
CA PHE A 269 9.08 26.41 -6.66
C PHE A 269 8.01 26.97 -7.61
N ASP A 270 8.37 27.16 -8.89
CA ASP A 270 7.44 27.59 -9.92
C ASP A 270 6.64 26.40 -10.46
N ILE A 271 5.64 25.96 -9.70
CA ILE A 271 4.77 24.85 -10.09
C ILE A 271 4.04 25.11 -11.41
N ARG A 272 3.63 26.36 -11.67
CA ARG A 272 2.91 26.72 -12.89
C ARG A 272 3.78 26.58 -14.12
N GLY A 273 4.96 27.22 -14.12
CA GLY A 273 5.89 27.13 -15.24
C GLY A 273 6.34 25.69 -15.51
N ARG A 274 6.55 24.88 -14.46
CA ARG A 274 6.93 23.46 -14.62
C ARG A 274 5.79 22.59 -15.17
N LEU A 275 4.55 22.87 -14.79
CA LEU A 275 3.36 22.21 -15.37
C LEU A 275 3.21 22.59 -16.85
N GLU A 276 3.35 23.87 -17.20
CA GLU A 276 3.30 24.37 -18.59
C GLU A 276 4.40 23.73 -19.45
N GLU A 277 5.63 23.64 -18.96
CA GLU A 277 6.73 22.95 -19.64
C GLU A 277 6.48 21.45 -19.81
N SER A 278 5.99 20.79 -18.76
CA SER A 278 5.74 19.35 -18.79
C SER A 278 4.65 18.98 -19.80
N VAL A 279 3.54 19.72 -19.82
CA VAL A 279 2.42 19.46 -20.75
C VAL A 279 2.80 19.83 -22.19
N SER A 280 3.45 20.99 -22.42
CA SER A 280 3.73 21.50 -23.77
C SER A 280 4.95 20.84 -24.40
N LYS A 281 6.04 20.68 -23.64
CA LYS A 281 7.34 20.16 -24.14
C LYS A 281 7.56 18.66 -23.84
N LYS A 282 6.65 18.03 -23.06
CA LYS A 282 6.75 16.62 -22.62
C LYS A 282 8.03 16.31 -21.83
N VAL A 283 8.47 17.24 -21.01
CA VAL A 283 9.70 17.12 -20.21
C VAL A 283 9.33 16.85 -18.77
N SER A 284 10.02 15.89 -18.14
CA SER A 284 9.95 15.67 -16.70
C SER A 284 10.91 16.62 -15.99
N TYR A 285 10.53 17.04 -14.80
CA TYR A 285 11.34 17.90 -13.95
C TYR A 285 11.34 17.33 -12.52
N VAL A 286 12.49 17.37 -11.86
CA VAL A 286 12.63 17.06 -10.44
C VAL A 286 13.35 18.24 -9.79
N SER A 287 12.80 18.75 -8.69
CA SER A 287 13.38 19.86 -7.94
C SER A 287 14.56 19.41 -7.09
N GLU A 288 15.36 20.37 -6.69
CA GLU A 288 16.21 20.22 -5.51
C GLU A 288 15.34 20.23 -4.23
N ARG A 289 15.96 20.11 -3.07
CA ARG A 289 15.31 20.09 -1.74
C ARG A 289 14.53 21.38 -1.48
N ILE A 290 13.24 21.28 -1.25
CA ILE A 290 12.35 22.41 -0.96
C ILE A 290 11.76 22.28 0.43
N ASN A 291 12.01 23.26 1.29
CA ASN A 291 11.41 23.30 2.62
C ASN A 291 10.01 23.96 2.58
N ILE A 292 9.00 23.21 3.01
CA ILE A 292 7.62 23.67 3.14
C ILE A 292 7.16 23.35 4.57
N ASN A 293 6.89 24.37 5.38
CA ASN A 293 6.42 24.20 6.77
C ASN A 293 7.32 23.25 7.60
N ASP A 294 8.65 23.42 7.53
CA ASP A 294 9.67 22.63 8.23
C ASP A 294 9.75 21.14 7.80
N VAL A 295 9.10 20.77 6.71
CA VAL A 295 9.23 19.48 6.04
C VAL A 295 9.97 19.66 4.71
N TYR A 296 10.92 18.82 4.41
CA TYR A 296 11.68 18.86 3.17
C TYR A 296 11.06 17.95 2.13
N PHE A 297 10.78 18.53 0.96
CA PHE A 297 10.22 17.80 -0.19
C PHE A 297 11.16 17.82 -1.38
N GLU A 298 11.17 16.71 -2.11
CA GLU A 298 11.56 16.65 -3.50
C GLU A 298 10.28 16.68 -4.34
N ILE A 299 10.18 17.61 -5.31
CA ILE A 299 8.98 17.79 -6.12
C ILE A 299 9.28 17.38 -7.55
N GLY A 300 8.64 16.28 -8.00
CA GLY A 300 8.70 15.81 -9.37
C GLY A 300 7.48 16.24 -10.18
N VAL A 301 7.68 16.70 -11.42
CA VAL A 301 6.62 17.01 -12.39
C VAL A 301 6.81 16.13 -13.62
N TYR A 302 5.80 15.32 -13.94
CA TYR A 302 5.88 14.31 -14.99
C TYR A 302 4.73 14.45 -15.98
N PRO A 303 4.97 14.43 -17.31
CA PRO A 303 3.91 14.44 -18.31
C PRO A 303 3.16 13.10 -18.34
N VAL A 304 1.84 13.16 -18.46
CA VAL A 304 0.98 11.98 -18.59
C VAL A 304 0.38 11.95 -19.98
N SER A 305 0.65 10.88 -20.73
CA SER A 305 0.15 10.70 -22.09
C SER A 305 -0.43 9.30 -22.29
N HIS A 306 -1.43 9.18 -23.15
CA HIS A 306 -2.02 7.92 -23.58
C HIS A 306 -1.57 7.56 -24.99
N SER A 307 -1.19 6.30 -25.20
CA SER A 307 -0.82 5.79 -26.52
C SER A 307 -2.09 5.49 -27.34
N LEU A 308 -2.19 6.06 -28.52
CA LEU A 308 -3.31 5.81 -29.44
C LEU A 308 -3.02 4.57 -30.31
N SER A 309 -4.05 3.76 -30.58
CA SER A 309 -3.98 2.50 -31.36
C SER A 309 -3.47 2.67 -32.81
N LYS A 310 -3.41 3.91 -33.35
CA LYS A 310 -2.91 4.23 -34.68
C LYS A 310 -1.52 4.86 -34.72
N GLY A 311 -0.75 4.76 -33.61
CA GLY A 311 0.59 5.36 -33.53
C GLY A 311 0.52 6.88 -33.29
N GLY A 312 0.55 7.29 -32.06
CA GLY A 312 0.55 8.67 -31.58
C GLY A 312 0.32 8.69 -30.09
N TYR A 313 0.66 9.82 -29.45
CA TYR A 313 0.43 10.02 -28.01
C TYR A 313 -0.51 11.21 -27.82
N GLN A 314 -1.62 10.97 -27.14
CA GLN A 314 -2.51 12.03 -26.68
C GLN A 314 -2.04 12.47 -25.29
N MET A 315 -1.76 13.77 -25.10
CA MET A 315 -1.44 14.34 -23.80
C MET A 315 -2.70 14.37 -22.94
N LEU A 316 -2.63 13.78 -21.75
CA LEU A 316 -3.71 13.79 -20.76
C LEU A 316 -3.52 14.89 -19.71
N GLY A 317 -2.27 15.37 -19.53
CA GLY A 317 -1.93 16.36 -18.53
C GLY A 317 -0.57 16.12 -17.89
N ALA A 318 -0.42 16.47 -16.61
CA ALA A 318 0.79 16.22 -15.83
C ALA A 318 0.47 15.76 -14.41
N VAL A 319 1.39 14.99 -13.83
CA VAL A 319 1.37 14.59 -12.42
C VAL A 319 2.50 15.30 -11.69
N VAL A 320 2.17 15.85 -10.52
CA VAL A 320 3.14 16.40 -9.56
C VAL A 320 3.19 15.50 -8.35
N VAL A 321 4.40 15.09 -7.96
CA VAL A 321 4.65 14.24 -6.79
C VAL A 321 5.48 15.02 -5.78
N PHE A 322 5.03 15.09 -4.55
CA PHE A 322 5.74 15.66 -3.41
C PHE A 322 6.25 14.52 -2.53
N HIS A 323 7.52 14.22 -2.64
CA HIS A 323 8.18 13.18 -1.87
C HIS A 323 8.81 13.77 -0.61
N ASP A 324 8.42 13.29 0.58
CA ASP A 324 8.99 13.74 1.86
C ASP A 324 10.36 13.11 2.09
N ILE A 325 11.41 13.93 1.96
CA ILE A 325 12.81 13.55 2.14
C ILE A 325 13.40 13.97 3.49
N SER A 326 12.55 14.35 4.46
CA SER A 326 13.00 14.86 5.77
C SER A 326 13.84 13.83 6.52
N LYS A 327 13.49 12.55 6.45
CA LYS A 327 14.27 11.47 7.07
C LYS A 327 15.63 11.28 6.41
N ASP A 328 15.69 11.39 5.10
CA ASP A 328 16.93 11.21 4.34
C ASP A 328 17.90 12.35 4.65
N ILE A 329 17.39 13.59 4.72
CA ILE A 329 18.18 14.76 5.11
C ILE A 329 18.68 14.64 6.56
N GLU A 330 17.84 14.18 7.49
CA GLU A 330 18.27 13.99 8.88
C GLU A 330 19.36 12.92 8.97
N LEU A 331 19.22 11.81 8.25
CA LEU A 331 20.25 10.77 8.18
C LEU A 331 21.55 11.30 7.57
N GLU A 332 21.48 12.09 6.52
CA GLU A 332 22.65 12.73 5.90
C GLU A 332 23.33 13.69 6.88
N ARG A 333 22.55 14.53 7.58
CA ARG A 333 23.05 15.45 8.59
C ARG A 333 23.76 14.71 9.72
N VAL A 334 23.16 13.66 10.24
CA VAL A 334 23.77 12.82 11.30
C VAL A 334 25.09 12.20 10.80
N ARG A 335 25.14 11.76 9.53
CA ARG A 335 26.35 11.20 8.92
C ARG A 335 27.44 12.26 8.74
N GLU A 336 27.10 13.47 8.33
CA GLU A 336 28.05 14.57 8.22
C GLU A 336 28.61 15.02 9.59
N GLU A 337 27.74 15.18 10.59
CA GLU A 337 28.13 15.48 11.97
C GLU A 337 29.09 14.41 12.51
N PHE A 338 28.79 13.14 12.26
CA PHE A 338 29.65 12.01 12.63
C PHE A 338 31.05 12.09 12.01
N THR A 339 31.09 12.28 10.69
CA THR A 339 32.37 12.37 9.98
C THR A 339 33.20 13.55 10.47
N GLY A 340 32.55 14.71 10.67
CA GLY A 340 33.19 15.90 11.21
C GLY A 340 33.79 15.68 12.60
N MET A 341 33.04 14.99 13.47
CA MET A 341 33.49 14.68 14.82
C MET A 341 34.68 13.69 14.83
N ILE A 342 34.60 12.60 14.04
CA ILE A 342 35.74 11.66 13.91
C ILE A 342 37.00 12.39 13.51
N VAL A 343 36.95 13.24 12.49
CA VAL A 343 38.08 14.01 12.03
C VAL A 343 38.64 14.90 13.15
N HIS A 344 37.77 15.52 13.94
CA HIS A 344 38.16 16.37 15.06
C HIS A 344 38.84 15.57 16.18
N GLU A 345 38.22 14.44 16.60
CA GLU A 345 38.71 13.60 17.69
C GLU A 345 40.01 12.84 17.33
N LEU A 346 40.25 12.55 16.06
CA LEU A 346 41.52 11.99 15.57
C LEU A 346 42.61 13.06 15.43
N ARG A 347 42.25 14.29 15.02
CA ARG A 347 43.20 15.37 14.83
C ARG A 347 43.86 15.83 16.15
N SER A 348 43.08 15.93 17.23
CA SER A 348 43.56 16.42 18.52
C SER A 348 44.74 15.60 19.10
N PRO A 349 44.64 14.27 19.27
CA PRO A 349 45.79 13.47 19.74
C PRO A 349 46.96 13.46 18.75
N LEU A 350 46.68 13.48 17.44
CA LEU A 350 47.70 13.52 16.40
C LEU A 350 48.50 14.82 16.46
N ASP A 351 47.85 15.97 16.62
CA ASP A 351 48.51 17.27 16.80
C ASP A 351 49.34 17.31 18.11
N GLY A 352 48.82 16.68 19.17
CA GLY A 352 49.57 16.50 20.43
C GLY A 352 50.88 15.72 20.23
N ILE A 353 50.78 14.54 19.57
CA ILE A 353 51.96 13.71 19.25
C ILE A 353 52.93 14.49 18.38
N LYS A 354 52.42 15.13 17.31
CA LYS A 354 53.24 15.93 16.40
C LYS A 354 54.02 17.02 17.14
N LYS A 355 53.34 17.78 18.01
CA LYS A 355 53.95 18.85 18.77
C LYS A 355 55.05 18.36 19.75
N ILE A 356 54.82 17.20 20.37
CA ILE A 356 55.83 16.56 21.24
C ILE A 356 57.06 16.16 20.42
N ILE A 357 56.84 15.53 19.25
CA ILE A 357 57.92 15.15 18.35
C ILE A 357 58.70 16.39 17.85
N GLU A 358 58.02 17.47 17.48
CA GLU A 358 58.63 18.74 17.07
C GLU A 358 59.52 19.34 18.18
N LEU A 359 59.08 19.29 19.46
CA LEU A 359 59.86 19.75 20.61
C LEU A 359 61.13 18.90 20.86
N ILE A 360 61.05 17.59 20.61
CA ILE A 360 62.17 16.67 20.70
C ILE A 360 63.17 16.90 19.55
N VAL A 361 62.66 16.99 18.32
CA VAL A 361 63.48 17.18 17.11
C VAL A 361 64.18 18.55 17.09
N SER A 362 63.52 19.61 17.61
CA SER A 362 64.12 20.96 17.72
C SER A 362 65.17 21.08 18.84
N GLY A 363 65.40 20.03 19.61
CA GLY A 363 66.32 20.06 20.75
C GLY A 363 65.83 20.89 21.95
N SER A 364 64.55 21.33 21.91
CA SER A 364 63.93 22.05 23.03
C SER A 364 63.71 21.16 24.24
N ILE A 365 63.72 19.85 24.08
CA ILE A 365 63.68 18.82 25.10
C ILE A 365 64.81 17.83 24.82
N THR A 366 65.79 17.74 25.76
CA THR A 366 66.90 16.80 25.65
C THR A 366 66.58 15.49 26.35
N ALA A 367 67.18 14.39 25.88
CA ALA A 367 66.97 13.05 26.41
C ALA A 367 67.26 12.87 27.91
N ASP A 368 68.12 13.72 28.47
CA ASP A 368 68.50 13.71 29.85
C ASP A 368 67.57 14.51 30.78
N SER A 369 66.55 15.15 30.27
CA SER A 369 65.59 15.94 31.05
C SER A 369 64.46 15.08 31.61
N ASP A 370 64.08 15.32 32.86
CA ASP A 370 62.87 14.67 33.45
C ASP A 370 61.64 14.89 32.62
N LYS A 371 61.55 16.00 31.92
CA LYS A 371 60.44 16.33 30.96
C LYS A 371 60.41 15.41 29.74
N PHE A 372 61.56 14.85 29.33
CA PHE A 372 61.57 13.93 28.16
C PHE A 372 60.71 12.70 28.40
N LYS A 373 60.82 12.06 29.57
CA LYS A 373 60.00 10.91 29.93
C LYS A 373 58.53 11.26 30.04
N GLU A 374 58.23 12.43 30.60
CA GLU A 374 56.85 12.93 30.70
C GLU A 374 56.23 13.13 29.33
N TYR A 375 56.87 13.85 28.43
CA TYR A 375 56.37 14.08 27.07
C TYR A 375 56.28 12.80 26.25
N LEU A 376 57.22 11.88 26.38
CA LEU A 376 57.16 10.58 25.72
C LEU A 376 55.98 9.75 26.24
N SER A 377 55.70 9.78 27.52
CA SER A 377 54.51 9.17 28.12
C SER A 377 53.23 9.78 27.62
N MET A 378 53.16 11.11 27.47
CA MET A 378 52.02 11.81 26.89
C MET A 378 51.80 11.42 25.41
N ALA A 379 52.88 11.31 24.61
CA ALA A 379 52.77 10.87 23.21
C ALA A 379 52.28 9.41 23.13
N HIS A 380 52.79 8.53 23.99
CA HIS A 380 52.36 7.15 24.08
C HIS A 380 50.85 7.05 24.46
N GLN A 381 50.45 7.83 25.47
CA GLN A 381 49.04 7.87 25.89
C GLN A 381 48.12 8.40 24.80
N SER A 382 48.52 9.45 24.09
CA SER A 382 47.76 9.99 22.93
C SER A 382 47.62 8.96 21.79
N SER A 383 48.70 8.19 21.51
CA SER A 383 48.67 7.11 20.53
C SER A 383 47.75 5.98 20.94
N ALA A 384 47.77 5.58 22.22
CA ALA A 384 46.87 4.54 22.75
C ALA A 384 45.39 4.97 22.68
N SER A 385 45.07 6.22 23.05
CA SER A 385 43.70 6.76 22.93
C SER A 385 43.23 6.85 21.49
N MET A 386 44.13 7.16 20.54
CA MET A 386 43.78 7.17 19.12
C MET A 386 43.47 5.77 18.60
N LEU A 387 44.22 4.75 19.01
CA LEU A 387 43.96 3.36 18.64
C LEU A 387 42.62 2.86 19.22
N GLU A 388 42.31 3.23 20.46
CA GLU A 388 41.01 2.93 21.08
C GLU A 388 39.86 3.56 20.30
N LEU A 389 39.96 4.84 19.90
CA LEU A 389 38.98 5.51 19.09
C LEU A 389 38.76 4.81 17.73
N VAL A 390 39.85 4.40 17.05
CA VAL A 390 39.76 3.67 15.79
C VAL A 390 39.02 2.34 15.98
N ASN A 391 39.31 1.61 17.05
CA ASN A 391 38.61 0.35 17.36
C ASN A 391 37.13 0.61 17.67
N ASP A 392 36.79 1.64 18.42
CA ASP A 392 35.42 2.05 18.70
C ASP A 392 34.62 2.34 17.41
N ILE A 393 35.24 3.05 16.44
CA ILE A 393 34.64 3.34 15.15
C ILE A 393 34.42 2.05 14.34
N LEU A 394 35.35 1.13 14.34
CA LEU A 394 35.22 -0.16 13.66
C LEU A 394 34.12 -1.02 14.28
N ASP A 395 34.05 -1.07 15.62
CA ASP A 395 33.00 -1.82 16.31
C ASP A 395 31.61 -1.21 16.05
N LEU A 396 31.47 0.12 16.10
CA LEU A 396 30.25 0.81 15.75
C LEU A 396 29.84 0.51 14.31
N SER A 397 30.78 0.53 13.36
CA SER A 397 30.50 0.21 11.95
C SER A 397 30.00 -1.23 11.79
N LYS A 398 30.57 -2.20 12.51
CA LYS A 398 30.13 -3.59 12.51
C LYS A 398 28.73 -3.73 13.11
N LEU A 399 28.45 -3.06 14.22
CA LEU A 399 27.14 -3.04 14.89
C LEU A 399 26.06 -2.45 13.96
N GLN A 400 26.33 -1.30 13.32
CA GLN A 400 25.39 -0.67 12.39
C GLN A 400 25.12 -1.51 11.14
N ALA A 401 26.12 -2.27 10.69
CA ALA A 401 25.98 -3.18 9.54
C ALA A 401 25.33 -4.52 9.92
N GLY A 402 24.99 -4.77 11.19
CA GLY A 402 24.52 -6.08 11.67
C GLY A 402 25.56 -7.20 11.51
N LYS A 403 26.85 -6.84 11.50
CA LYS A 403 27.99 -7.76 11.29
C LYS A 403 28.84 -7.95 12.55
N PHE A 404 28.33 -7.51 13.69
CA PHE A 404 29.01 -7.74 14.96
C PHE A 404 28.72 -9.16 15.43
N GLU A 405 29.73 -10.02 15.43
CA GLU A 405 29.61 -11.41 15.85
C GLU A 405 29.94 -11.56 17.32
N VAL A 406 29.04 -12.14 18.10
CA VAL A 406 29.24 -12.45 19.52
C VAL A 406 29.75 -13.87 19.67
N ASN A 407 30.98 -14.02 20.14
CA ASN A 407 31.60 -15.31 20.39
C ASN A 407 31.30 -15.77 21.82
N LYS A 408 30.14 -16.38 22.04
CA LYS A 408 29.73 -16.85 23.37
C LYS A 408 30.56 -18.06 23.79
N GLU A 409 31.16 -17.97 24.99
CA GLU A 409 31.86 -19.06 25.65
C GLU A 409 31.50 -19.13 27.13
N LYS A 410 31.69 -20.30 27.76
CA LYS A 410 31.45 -20.47 29.19
C LYS A 410 32.50 -19.70 29.98
N SER A 411 32.08 -18.62 30.63
CA SER A 411 32.97 -17.68 31.31
C SER A 411 32.45 -17.33 32.69
N ASP A 412 33.39 -17.07 33.61
CA ASP A 412 33.08 -16.61 34.96
C ASP A 412 33.01 -15.08 34.99
N ILE A 413 31.80 -14.55 35.17
CA ILE A 413 31.59 -13.10 35.31
C ILE A 413 32.26 -12.49 36.54
N LYS A 414 32.40 -13.27 37.62
CA LYS A 414 33.03 -12.78 38.87
C LYS A 414 34.52 -12.51 38.64
N GLU A 415 35.21 -13.41 37.92
CA GLU A 415 36.60 -13.23 37.54
C GLU A 415 36.78 -12.01 36.63
N ILE A 416 35.91 -11.85 35.63
CA ILE A 416 35.98 -10.69 34.72
C ILE A 416 35.81 -9.38 35.46
N ILE A 417 34.80 -9.28 36.36
CA ILE A 417 34.59 -8.08 37.18
C ILE A 417 35.79 -7.82 38.09
N ALA A 418 36.29 -8.86 38.78
CA ALA A 418 37.44 -8.71 39.67
C ALA A 418 38.69 -8.21 38.92
N ASN A 419 38.97 -8.75 37.75
CA ASN A 419 40.07 -8.34 36.88
C ASN A 419 39.91 -6.89 36.42
N ARG A 420 38.73 -6.46 36.03
CA ARG A 420 38.47 -5.08 35.58
C ARG A 420 38.57 -4.09 36.75
N VAL A 421 37.98 -4.41 37.89
CA VAL A 421 38.06 -3.57 39.09
C VAL A 421 39.51 -3.44 39.57
N SER A 422 40.30 -4.53 39.60
CA SER A 422 41.71 -4.50 39.91
C SER A 422 42.51 -3.60 38.95
N PHE A 423 42.25 -3.68 37.66
CA PHE A 423 42.89 -2.84 36.65
C PHE A 423 42.60 -1.36 36.86
N TYR A 424 41.35 -0.98 37.10
CA TYR A 424 40.96 0.42 37.29
C TYR A 424 41.22 0.96 38.68
N LYS A 425 41.51 0.10 39.66
CA LYS A 425 41.78 0.51 41.05
C LYS A 425 42.94 1.52 41.15
N ILE A 426 44.01 1.30 40.39
CA ILE A 426 45.17 2.21 40.36
C ILE A 426 44.74 3.63 39.92
N SER A 427 43.92 3.71 38.88
CA SER A 427 43.40 4.99 38.36
C SER A 427 42.41 5.65 39.34
N ALA A 428 41.55 4.85 39.98
CA ALA A 428 40.61 5.34 40.98
C ALA A 428 41.33 5.86 42.22
N ASP A 429 42.29 5.08 42.75
CA ASP A 429 43.10 5.45 43.94
C ASP A 429 43.91 6.74 43.69
N SER A 430 44.48 6.92 42.47
CA SER A 430 45.21 8.15 42.10
C SER A 430 44.33 9.41 42.13
N ARG A 431 43.01 9.24 41.95
CA ARG A 431 42.00 10.32 42.03
C ARG A 431 41.33 10.41 43.40
N GLY A 432 41.70 9.54 44.36
CA GLY A 432 41.08 9.48 45.68
C GLY A 432 39.67 8.88 45.66
N ILE A 433 39.33 8.02 44.67
CA ILE A 433 38.03 7.42 44.51
C ILE A 433 38.04 5.98 45.04
N SER A 434 37.07 5.61 45.89
CA SER A 434 36.92 4.26 46.44
C SER A 434 36.17 3.37 45.46
N LEU A 435 36.82 2.40 44.79
CA LEU A 435 36.24 1.43 43.87
C LEU A 435 36.05 0.07 44.56
N LYS A 436 34.80 -0.41 44.66
CA LYS A 436 34.41 -1.65 45.33
C LYS A 436 33.54 -2.55 44.46
N THR A 437 33.43 -3.82 44.87
CA THR A 437 32.55 -4.81 44.24
C THR A 437 31.52 -5.33 45.24
N SER A 438 30.31 -5.64 44.75
CA SER A 438 29.26 -6.35 45.46
C SER A 438 28.66 -7.43 44.55
N LEU A 439 29.14 -8.66 44.71
CA LEU A 439 28.73 -9.79 43.89
C LEU A 439 27.75 -10.69 44.67
N ASN A 440 26.58 -10.98 44.10
CA ASN A 440 25.62 -11.86 44.77
C ASN A 440 26.15 -13.30 44.80
N ASN A 441 25.99 -13.97 45.95
CA ASN A 441 26.42 -15.35 46.15
C ASN A 441 25.70 -16.36 45.23
N ASN A 442 24.51 -16.03 44.75
CA ASN A 442 23.71 -16.88 43.88
C ASN A 442 24.08 -16.79 42.39
N LEU A 443 25.16 -16.06 42.03
CA LEU A 443 25.67 -16.04 40.68
C LEU A 443 26.20 -17.42 40.28
N PRO A 444 25.77 -17.99 39.13
CA PRO A 444 26.36 -19.21 38.58
C PRO A 444 27.87 -19.06 38.39
N GLU A 445 28.58 -20.17 38.49
CA GLU A 445 30.02 -20.21 38.29
C GLU A 445 30.39 -19.89 36.83
N PHE A 446 29.61 -20.42 35.87
CA PHE A 446 29.81 -20.17 34.45
C PHE A 446 28.50 -19.75 33.78
N LEU A 447 28.61 -18.80 32.89
CA LEU A 447 27.54 -18.29 32.03
C LEU A 447 28.02 -18.22 30.57
N GLU A 448 27.11 -18.32 29.61
CA GLU A 448 27.43 -18.24 28.17
C GLU A 448 27.34 -16.80 27.69
N PHE A 449 28.48 -16.14 27.47
CA PHE A 449 28.58 -14.81 26.91
C PHE A 449 29.96 -14.61 26.27
N ASP A 450 30.14 -13.54 25.50
CA ASP A 450 31.46 -13.13 24.97
C ASP A 450 32.24 -12.35 26.03
N PRO A 451 33.32 -12.90 26.59
CA PRO A 451 34.07 -12.28 27.66
C PRO A 451 34.81 -11.00 27.21
N GLN A 452 35.19 -10.88 25.93
CA GLN A 452 35.86 -9.68 25.44
C GLN A 452 34.87 -8.54 25.27
N ALA A 453 33.69 -8.84 24.70
CA ALA A 453 32.62 -7.88 24.54
C ALA A 453 32.09 -7.37 25.91
N VAL A 454 31.92 -8.28 26.89
CA VAL A 454 31.52 -7.90 28.25
C VAL A 454 32.60 -7.06 28.94
N LYS A 455 33.90 -7.37 28.78
CA LYS A 455 34.99 -6.53 29.25
C LYS A 455 34.91 -5.12 28.67
N GLN A 456 34.55 -4.98 27.41
CA GLN A 456 34.40 -3.68 26.75
C GLN A 456 33.25 -2.86 27.35
N ILE A 457 32.08 -3.47 27.64
CA ILE A 457 30.99 -2.80 28.35
C ILE A 457 31.45 -2.31 29.71
N LEU A 458 32.10 -3.19 30.49
CA LEU A 458 32.62 -2.85 31.83
C LEU A 458 33.64 -1.73 31.78
N ASN A 459 34.56 -1.75 30.80
CA ASN A 459 35.54 -0.68 30.60
C ASN A 459 34.84 0.67 30.38
N ASN A 460 33.85 0.71 29.52
CA ASN A 460 33.09 1.93 29.23
C ASN A 460 32.36 2.46 30.47
N PHE A 461 31.74 1.59 31.26
CA PHE A 461 31.00 2.03 32.45
C PHE A 461 31.91 2.45 33.57
N ILE A 462 32.97 1.66 33.87
CA ILE A 462 33.90 1.98 34.96
C ILE A 462 34.74 3.24 34.65
N SER A 463 35.21 3.39 33.40
CA SER A 463 35.96 4.59 33.01
C SER A 463 35.10 5.86 33.11
N ASN A 464 33.82 5.78 32.68
CA ASN A 464 32.88 6.88 32.84
C ASN A 464 32.63 7.20 34.33
N ALA A 465 32.41 6.19 35.18
CA ALA A 465 32.22 6.38 36.60
C ALA A 465 33.44 7.09 37.25
N ILE A 466 34.67 6.67 36.95
CA ILE A 466 35.88 7.31 37.44
C ILE A 466 36.01 8.75 36.93
N LYS A 467 35.58 9.00 35.70
CA LYS A 467 35.67 10.32 35.08
C LYS A 467 34.74 11.35 35.73
N PHE A 468 33.54 10.94 36.11
CA PHE A 468 32.49 11.83 36.62
C PHE A 468 32.32 11.81 38.13
N THR A 469 33.04 10.95 38.83
CA THR A 469 33.08 10.93 40.31
C THR A 469 34.13 11.90 40.83
N SER A 470 33.74 12.72 41.82
CA SER A 470 34.64 13.65 42.49
C SER A 470 35.61 12.92 43.40
N LYS A 471 36.69 13.62 43.80
CA LYS A 471 37.63 13.14 44.82
C LYS A 471 36.89 12.77 46.12
N ASP A 472 37.33 11.71 46.79
CA ASP A 472 36.73 11.09 47.97
C ASP A 472 35.34 10.44 47.69
N GLY A 473 34.98 10.32 46.42
CA GLY A 473 33.76 9.64 45.97
C GLY A 473 33.88 8.12 45.98
N PHE A 474 32.79 7.47 45.63
CA PHE A 474 32.65 6.02 45.69
C PHE A 474 32.04 5.45 44.39
N ILE A 475 32.57 4.31 43.93
CA ILE A 475 32.07 3.55 42.79
C ILE A 475 31.84 2.11 43.24
N LEU A 476 30.67 1.55 42.91
CA LEU A 476 30.29 0.18 43.20
C LEU A 476 29.97 -0.59 41.90
N VAL A 477 30.68 -1.70 41.71
CA VAL A 477 30.36 -2.65 40.63
C VAL A 477 29.61 -3.83 41.23
N SER A 478 28.35 -4.02 40.84
CA SER A 478 27.46 -5.06 41.35
C SER A 478 27.05 -6.04 40.24
N ALA A 479 26.90 -7.31 40.61
CA ALA A 479 26.36 -8.32 39.71
C ALA A 479 25.42 -9.28 40.43
N PHE A 480 24.30 -9.59 39.81
CA PHE A 480 23.26 -10.48 40.34
C PHE A 480 22.42 -11.07 39.19
N ILE A 481 21.66 -12.13 39.51
CA ILE A 481 20.62 -12.62 38.59
C ILE A 481 19.34 -11.84 38.85
N PHE A 482 18.86 -11.18 37.84
CA PHE A 482 17.54 -10.56 37.83
C PHE A 482 16.52 -11.53 37.27
N ASP A 483 15.52 -11.86 38.07
CA ASP A 483 14.36 -12.63 37.65
C ASP A 483 13.15 -11.69 37.67
N PRO A 484 12.38 -11.54 36.57
CA PRO A 484 11.17 -10.71 36.49
C PRO A 484 10.09 -11.05 37.53
N SER A 485 10.16 -12.26 38.11
CA SER A 485 9.26 -12.71 39.19
C SER A 485 9.77 -12.38 40.61
N SER A 486 11.00 -11.92 40.75
CA SER A 486 11.64 -11.61 42.03
C SER A 486 11.84 -10.11 42.21
N SER A 487 11.73 -9.63 43.46
CA SER A 487 12.08 -8.24 43.79
C SER A 487 13.59 -8.02 43.73
N PHE A 488 14.00 -6.78 43.43
CA PHE A 488 15.37 -6.34 43.38
C PHE A 488 16.12 -6.71 44.69
N PRO A 489 17.41 -7.09 44.66
CA PRO A 489 18.16 -7.45 45.87
C PRO A 489 18.26 -6.27 46.83
N LYS A 490 17.51 -6.33 47.93
CA LYS A 490 17.51 -5.27 48.98
C LYS A 490 18.85 -5.07 49.67
N ASP A 491 19.77 -6.04 49.57
CA ASP A 491 21.09 -5.96 50.20
C ASP A 491 22.03 -4.92 49.55
N LEU A 492 21.72 -4.50 48.30
CA LEU A 492 22.47 -3.46 47.62
C LEU A 492 22.10 -2.04 48.09
N ASP A 493 20.93 -1.87 48.70
CA ASP A 493 20.38 -0.60 49.20
C ASP A 493 20.94 -0.17 50.55
N LYS A 494 21.62 -1.07 51.28
CA LYS A 494 22.14 -0.79 52.62
C LYS A 494 23.33 0.18 52.67
N GLN A 495 23.91 0.54 51.53
CA GLN A 495 25.02 1.48 51.44
C GLN A 495 24.61 2.95 51.20
N GLY A 496 23.32 3.21 51.08
CA GLY A 496 22.68 4.52 51.35
C GLY A 496 22.89 5.66 50.35
N ILE A 497 23.65 5.48 49.26
CA ILE A 497 24.02 6.61 48.38
C ILE A 497 23.90 6.26 46.88
N VAL A 498 23.62 5.01 46.55
CA VAL A 498 23.66 4.56 45.16
C VAL A 498 22.24 4.55 44.56
N VAL A 499 22.08 5.15 43.40
CA VAL A 499 20.84 5.13 42.64
C VAL A 499 20.75 3.79 41.89
N PHE A 500 19.88 2.89 42.30
CA PHE A 500 19.66 1.64 41.60
C PHE A 500 18.46 1.74 40.66
N PRO A 501 18.50 1.03 39.54
CA PRO A 501 17.31 0.92 38.67
C PRO A 501 16.16 0.27 39.44
N GLU A 502 14.98 0.85 39.39
CA GLU A 502 13.74 0.22 39.87
C GLU A 502 13.30 -0.89 38.90
N GLU A 503 12.50 -1.87 39.36
CA GLU A 503 12.00 -2.97 38.54
C GLU A 503 11.32 -2.47 37.24
N LYS A 504 10.62 -1.32 37.29
CA LYS A 504 9.98 -0.69 36.13
C LYS A 504 10.94 -0.18 35.06
N ASP A 505 12.19 0.10 35.45
CA ASP A 505 13.24 0.64 34.56
C ASP A 505 13.92 -0.48 33.77
N ILE A 506 13.81 -1.73 34.26
CA ILE A 506 14.43 -2.91 33.67
C ILE A 506 13.37 -3.74 32.92
N LYS A 507 13.24 -3.50 31.61
CA LYS A 507 12.29 -4.23 30.75
C LYS A 507 12.81 -5.61 30.34
N ILE A 508 12.98 -6.52 31.30
CA ILE A 508 13.48 -7.87 31.06
C ILE A 508 12.31 -8.87 31.13
N LYS A 509 12.23 -9.76 30.15
CA LYS A 509 11.19 -10.80 30.07
C LYS A 509 11.64 -12.18 30.55
N LYS A 510 12.95 -12.40 30.71
CA LYS A 510 13.57 -13.67 31.10
C LYS A 510 14.57 -13.43 32.22
N ALA A 511 14.85 -14.47 33.00
CA ALA A 511 15.96 -14.43 33.97
C ALA A 511 17.27 -14.03 33.26
N SER A 512 17.98 -13.05 33.79
CA SER A 512 19.14 -12.47 33.13
C SER A 512 20.24 -12.14 34.16
N LEU A 513 21.48 -12.29 33.74
CA LEU A 513 22.59 -11.65 34.45
C LEU A 513 22.42 -10.13 34.37
N CYS A 514 22.40 -9.46 35.47
CA CYS A 514 22.44 -7.98 35.56
C CYS A 514 23.74 -7.53 36.19
N VAL A 515 24.47 -6.65 35.51
CA VAL A 515 25.67 -6.01 36.02
C VAL A 515 25.45 -4.50 36.07
N VAL A 516 25.73 -3.90 37.22
CA VAL A 516 25.48 -2.48 37.48
C VAL A 516 26.78 -1.82 37.93
N VAL A 517 27.10 -0.67 37.35
CA VAL A 517 28.17 0.21 37.79
C VAL A 517 27.55 1.51 38.31
N SER A 518 27.63 1.72 39.62
CA SER A 518 27.05 2.88 40.29
C SER A 518 28.13 3.82 40.76
N ASP A 519 27.94 5.12 40.57
CA ASP A 519 28.82 6.19 41.00
C ASP A 519 28.05 7.25 41.81
N VAL A 520 28.76 7.97 42.66
CA VAL A 520 28.29 9.14 43.41
C VAL A 520 28.83 10.43 42.78
N GLY A 521 28.84 10.48 41.46
CA GLY A 521 29.32 11.63 40.68
C GLY A 521 28.30 12.74 40.53
N THR A 522 28.49 13.56 39.49
CA THR A 522 27.65 14.73 39.21
C THR A 522 26.19 14.35 38.84
N GLY A 523 25.94 13.09 38.51
CA GLY A 523 24.66 12.64 38.00
C GLY A 523 24.34 13.24 36.63
N ILE A 524 23.14 12.92 36.09
CA ILE A 524 22.71 13.29 34.75
C ILE A 524 21.31 13.90 34.82
N PRO A 525 21.09 15.10 34.26
CA PRO A 525 19.76 15.70 34.16
C PRO A 525 18.78 14.81 33.39
N GLU A 526 17.52 14.79 33.79
CA GLU A 526 16.48 13.92 33.22
C GLU A 526 16.31 14.10 31.70
N ASP A 527 16.40 15.35 31.22
CA ASP A 527 16.30 15.67 29.80
C ASP A 527 17.42 15.04 28.97
N ASN A 528 18.59 14.83 29.54
CA ASN A 528 19.75 14.26 28.86
C ASN A 528 19.76 12.72 28.88
N ILE A 529 19.03 12.07 29.80
CA ILE A 529 19.03 10.61 29.96
C ILE A 529 18.56 9.91 28.69
N LYS A 530 17.52 10.44 28.01
CA LYS A 530 16.94 9.87 26.78
C LYS A 530 17.93 9.87 25.61
N GLU A 531 18.90 10.75 25.62
CA GLU A 531 19.84 10.95 24.52
C GLU A 531 21.18 10.20 24.69
N LEU A 532 21.48 9.65 25.89
CA LEU A 532 22.78 9.06 26.21
C LEU A 532 23.21 7.87 25.37
N PHE A 533 22.26 7.07 24.93
CA PHE A 533 22.50 5.88 24.08
C PHE A 533 22.27 6.14 22.60
N HIS A 534 22.12 7.42 22.20
CA HIS A 534 22.11 7.81 20.81
C HIS A 534 23.54 8.16 20.36
N THR A 535 23.84 7.74 19.14
CA THR A 535 25.15 7.98 18.52
C THR A 535 25.50 9.47 18.57
N PHE A 536 26.69 9.81 19.11
CA PHE A 536 27.27 11.17 19.11
C PHE A 536 26.58 12.20 20.01
N LYS A 537 25.69 11.80 20.89
CA LYS A 537 25.13 12.70 21.88
C LYS A 537 26.01 12.67 23.15
N GLN A 538 26.51 13.81 23.52
CA GLN A 538 27.17 14.05 24.81
C GLN A 538 26.22 14.88 25.66
N ALA A 539 26.06 14.53 26.93
CA ALA A 539 25.34 15.39 27.86
C ALA A 539 26.00 16.78 27.86
N LYS A 540 25.20 17.83 27.74
CA LYS A 540 25.69 19.21 27.85
C LYS A 540 26.17 19.44 29.26
N LEU A 541 27.46 19.20 29.51
CA LEU A 541 28.11 19.47 30.78
C LEU A 541 28.42 20.96 30.91
N ASN A 542 28.45 21.46 32.16
CA ASN A 542 28.79 22.85 32.45
C ASN A 542 30.16 23.22 31.87
N PRO A 543 30.42 24.49 31.48
CA PRO A 543 31.65 24.93 30.84
C PRO A 543 32.94 24.65 31.63
N VAL A 544 32.84 24.41 32.94
CA VAL A 544 33.95 24.15 33.83
C VAL A 544 34.57 22.75 33.65
N ASP A 545 33.77 21.78 33.11
CA ASP A 545 34.21 20.37 32.97
C ASP A 545 34.71 20.03 31.55
N ARG A 546 35.17 21.03 30.79
CA ARG A 546 35.62 20.86 29.39
C ARG A 546 36.84 19.94 29.21
N GLU A 547 37.61 19.67 30.24
CA GLU A 547 38.81 18.78 30.18
C GLU A 547 38.45 17.29 30.11
N SER A 548 37.19 16.91 30.33
CA SER A 548 36.75 15.52 30.38
C SER A 548 35.85 15.09 29.20
N LYS A 549 36.08 15.62 27.98
CA LYS A 549 35.39 15.16 26.79
C LYS A 549 35.71 13.69 26.46
N GLY A 550 34.69 12.86 26.27
CA GLY A 550 34.82 11.50 25.75
C GLY A 550 34.34 11.46 24.31
N THR A 551 34.55 10.35 23.59
CA THR A 551 34.15 10.15 22.20
C THR A 551 32.64 10.11 22.02
N GLY A 552 31.88 9.85 23.09
CA GLY A 552 30.40 9.61 22.99
C GLY A 552 30.03 8.29 22.31
N LEU A 553 31.02 7.46 21.99
CA LEU A 553 30.80 6.16 21.31
C LEU A 553 30.63 5.01 22.30
N GLY A 554 31.30 5.06 23.46
CA GLY A 554 31.37 3.94 24.40
C GLY A 554 30.00 3.44 24.88
N LEU A 555 29.05 4.34 25.19
CA LEU A 555 27.69 3.94 25.60
C LEU A 555 26.89 3.33 24.47
N VAL A 556 27.06 3.79 23.24
CA VAL A 556 26.38 3.24 22.05
C VAL A 556 26.92 1.85 21.73
N ILE A 557 28.24 1.67 21.84
CA ILE A 557 28.91 0.37 21.68
C ILE A 557 28.44 -0.60 22.78
N ALA A 558 28.41 -0.16 24.04
CA ALA A 558 27.90 -0.97 25.13
C ALA A 558 26.46 -1.42 24.93
N LYS A 559 25.60 -0.54 24.39
CA LYS A 559 24.23 -0.86 24.01
C LYS A 559 24.21 -1.91 22.91
N GLY A 560 24.91 -1.69 21.81
CA GLY A 560 24.96 -2.64 20.70
C GLY A 560 25.45 -4.03 21.13
N ILE A 561 26.53 -4.10 21.94
CA ILE A 561 27.04 -5.36 22.47
C ILE A 561 25.99 -6.10 23.32
N ALA A 562 25.29 -5.38 24.22
CA ALA A 562 24.28 -5.99 25.06
C ALA A 562 23.06 -6.48 24.24
N GLU A 563 22.63 -5.71 23.24
CA GLU A 563 21.55 -6.07 22.32
C GLU A 563 21.91 -7.31 21.47
N GLU A 564 23.14 -7.42 20.98
CA GLU A 564 23.63 -8.61 20.26
C GLU A 564 23.71 -9.86 21.16
N HIS A 565 23.88 -9.69 22.47
CA HIS A 565 23.73 -10.78 23.45
C HIS A 565 22.26 -11.14 23.74
N GLY A 566 21.29 -10.38 23.18
CA GLY A 566 19.86 -10.51 23.46
C GLY A 566 19.42 -9.84 24.77
N GLY A 567 20.29 -9.03 25.36
CA GLY A 567 20.06 -8.27 26.58
C GLY A 567 19.65 -6.82 26.33
N THR A 568 19.86 -5.97 27.32
CA THR A 568 19.59 -4.52 27.25
C THR A 568 20.57 -3.74 28.11
N VAL A 569 20.69 -2.43 27.85
CA VAL A 569 21.40 -1.49 28.74
C VAL A 569 20.43 -0.42 29.23
N GLY A 570 20.77 0.19 30.33
CA GLY A 570 20.02 1.31 30.87
C GLY A 570 20.87 2.15 31.84
N VAL A 571 20.26 3.26 32.25
CA VAL A 571 20.84 4.15 33.27
C VAL A 571 19.73 4.68 34.17
N VAL A 572 20.01 4.73 35.46
CA VAL A 572 19.23 5.48 36.43
C VAL A 572 20.18 6.52 37.03
N SER A 573 19.78 7.77 37.01
CA SER A 573 20.60 8.86 37.45
C SER A 573 19.78 9.97 38.05
N LYS A 574 20.39 10.66 39.01
CA LYS A 574 19.83 11.87 39.59
C LYS A 574 20.95 12.91 39.72
N GLU A 575 20.70 14.10 39.19
CA GLU A 575 21.65 15.20 39.20
C GLU A 575 22.13 15.51 40.63
N SER A 576 23.43 15.71 40.80
CA SER A 576 24.11 15.94 42.07
C SER A 576 24.05 14.79 43.10
N ILE A 577 23.58 13.61 42.70
CA ILE A 577 23.56 12.41 43.57
C ILE A 577 24.48 11.32 42.98
N GLY A 578 24.34 11.03 41.67
CA GLY A 578 25.15 10.02 40.99
C GLY A 578 24.39 9.30 39.90
N SER A 579 25.03 8.27 39.29
CA SER A 579 24.49 7.48 38.22
C SER A 579 24.72 5.99 38.41
N SER A 580 23.81 5.17 37.89
CA SER A 580 23.94 3.72 37.82
C SER A 580 23.68 3.26 36.40
N PHE A 581 24.76 2.87 35.72
CA PHE A 581 24.68 2.23 34.40
C PHE A 581 24.58 0.73 34.55
N PHE A 582 23.68 0.10 33.85
CA PHE A 582 23.53 -1.35 33.90
C PHE A 582 23.42 -1.97 32.53
N PHE A 583 23.81 -3.23 32.43
CA PHE A 583 23.50 -4.07 31.27
C PHE A 583 23.01 -5.44 31.72
N THR A 584 22.32 -6.11 30.83
CA THR A 584 21.77 -7.46 31.07
C THR A 584 22.16 -8.41 29.98
N ILE A 585 22.30 -9.68 30.34
CA ILE A 585 22.49 -10.80 29.40
C ILE A 585 21.51 -11.89 29.81
N PRO A 586 20.59 -12.34 28.90
CA PRO A 586 19.69 -13.45 29.19
C PRO A 586 20.45 -14.73 29.49
N LEU A 587 19.91 -15.53 30.45
CA LEU A 587 20.45 -16.83 30.82
C LEU A 587 20.00 -17.92 29.85
#